data_f228cdb085bad32d95eb7b88b89468aa
#
_entry.id   f228cdb085bad32d95eb7b88b89468aa
#
_cell.length_a   1.000
_cell.length_b   1.000
_cell.length_c   1.000
_cell.angle_alpha   90.00
_cell.angle_beta   90.00
_cell.angle_gamma   90.00
#
_symmetry.space_group_name_H-M   'P 1'
#
loop_
_entity.id
_entity.type
_entity.pdbx_description
1 polymer ?
#
loop_
_entity_poly.entity_id
_entity_poly.type
_entity_poly.pdbx_seq_one_letter_code
_entity_poly.pdbx_strand_id
1 'polypeptide(L)'
;FLNSRAIQNLQYTLLSGLNWTLPETLPPDVLNRIRMMSFPEAIRNVHFPESVDKLRKAQLRLKFDELFFIQLNILRTSNLRKLKLRGIVFPSVGDYFNTFYKEYLPFELTNAQKRVVREIRADMGSGRQMNRLLQGDVGSGKTLVALLSMLLAVDNHCQACMMAPTEILATQHYATVMGFLKDMDIKVALLTGSTKKKERNKILPAIASGEIQLVIGTHALIEETVVFS
;
A
#
# COMPACT_ATOMS: atom_id res chain seq x y z
N PHE A 1 24.74 -21.33 33.38
CA PHE A 1 23.95 -21.33 32.14
C PHE A 1 22.61 -22.01 32.40
N LEU A 2 21.50 -21.34 32.09
CA LEU A 2 20.16 -21.89 32.18
C LEU A 2 19.96 -22.91 31.04
N ASN A 3 19.78 -24.17 31.38
CA ASN A 3 19.40 -25.20 30.42
C ASN A 3 17.87 -25.25 30.25
N SER A 4 17.38 -25.97 29.23
CA SER A 4 15.95 -26.08 28.93
C SER A 4 15.12 -26.56 30.13
N ARG A 5 15.64 -27.45 30.94
CA ARG A 5 14.97 -27.98 32.14
C ARG A 5 14.84 -26.91 33.24
N ALA A 6 15.87 -26.09 33.44
CA ALA A 6 15.82 -24.98 34.40
C ALA A 6 14.80 -23.91 33.97
N ILE A 7 14.74 -23.61 32.65
CA ILE A 7 13.73 -22.69 32.07
C ILE A 7 12.31 -23.25 32.28
N GLN A 8 12.11 -24.53 32.01
CA GLN A 8 10.82 -25.19 32.23
C GLN A 8 10.38 -25.13 33.69
N ASN A 9 11.29 -25.40 34.63
CA ASN A 9 10.99 -25.31 36.04
C ASN A 9 10.62 -23.89 36.51
N LEU A 10 11.34 -22.88 35.98
CA LEU A 10 11.02 -21.47 36.23
C LEU A 10 9.62 -21.10 35.70
N GLN A 11 9.30 -21.51 34.51
CA GLN A 11 7.98 -21.27 33.91
C GLN A 11 6.87 -21.98 34.69
N TYR A 12 7.12 -23.21 35.12
CA TYR A 12 6.17 -23.96 35.95
C TYR A 12 5.92 -23.27 37.32
N THR A 13 6.99 -22.88 38.00
CA THR A 13 6.90 -22.15 39.25
C THR A 13 6.16 -20.81 39.12
N LEU A 14 6.47 -20.09 38.02
CA LEU A 14 5.80 -18.82 37.70
C LEU A 14 4.30 -19.02 37.48
N LEU A 15 3.92 -19.99 36.63
CA LEU A 15 2.51 -20.20 36.27
C LEU A 15 1.70 -20.90 37.39
N SER A 16 2.35 -21.63 38.30
CA SER A 16 1.70 -22.33 39.41
C SER A 16 1.69 -21.55 40.72
N GLY A 17 2.69 -20.72 40.95
CA GLY A 17 2.94 -20.09 42.26
C GLY A 17 2.36 -18.68 42.43
N LEU A 18 1.89 -18.05 41.37
CA LEU A 18 1.39 -16.68 41.39
C LEU A 18 -0.15 -16.68 41.39
N ASN A 19 -0.74 -16.13 42.42
CA ASN A 19 -2.18 -15.78 42.53
C ASN A 19 -2.53 -14.59 41.57
N TRP A 20 -1.81 -14.43 40.46
CA TRP A 20 -2.09 -13.38 39.50
C TRP A 20 -2.96 -13.89 38.37
N THR A 21 -4.00 -13.17 38.09
CA THR A 21 -4.86 -13.41 36.95
C THR A 21 -4.28 -12.63 35.75
N LEU A 22 -3.84 -13.34 34.74
CA LEU A 22 -3.56 -12.71 33.47
C LEU A 22 -4.84 -12.06 32.93
N PRO A 23 -4.86 -10.77 32.64
CA PRO A 23 -6.05 -10.14 32.07
C PRO A 23 -6.33 -10.71 30.67
N GLU A 24 -7.61 -10.84 30.38
CA GLU A 24 -8.04 -11.17 29.01
C GLU A 24 -7.68 -10.02 28.05
N THR A 25 -7.14 -10.35 26.89
CA THR A 25 -6.68 -9.38 25.89
C THR A 25 -7.77 -8.97 24.91
N LEU A 26 -8.78 -9.83 24.71
CA LEU A 26 -9.89 -9.58 23.80
C LEU A 26 -11.16 -9.20 24.56
N PRO A 27 -12.00 -8.31 24.00
CA PRO A 27 -13.33 -8.06 24.56
C PRO A 27 -14.19 -9.32 24.60
N PRO A 28 -15.06 -9.49 25.63
CA PRO A 28 -15.85 -10.71 25.82
C PRO A 28 -16.75 -11.05 24.61
N ASP A 29 -17.32 -10.06 23.97
CA ASP A 29 -18.15 -10.21 22.76
C ASP A 29 -17.37 -10.76 21.58
N VAL A 30 -16.13 -10.29 21.38
CA VAL A 30 -15.22 -10.82 20.35
C VAL A 30 -14.89 -12.28 20.68
N LEU A 31 -14.47 -12.56 21.93
CA LEU A 31 -14.07 -13.89 22.37
C LEU A 31 -15.20 -14.92 22.16
N ASN A 32 -16.43 -14.56 22.55
CA ASN A 32 -17.61 -15.39 22.37
C ASN A 32 -17.94 -15.63 20.89
N ARG A 33 -17.84 -14.61 20.04
CA ARG A 33 -18.13 -14.69 18.61
C ARG A 33 -17.18 -15.63 17.87
N ILE A 34 -15.88 -15.57 18.19
CA ILE A 34 -14.85 -16.41 17.55
C ILE A 34 -14.66 -17.75 18.24
N ARG A 35 -15.29 -17.98 19.40
CA ARG A 35 -15.23 -19.22 20.20
C ARG A 35 -13.80 -19.69 20.48
N MET A 36 -12.93 -18.77 20.81
CA MET A 36 -11.54 -19.07 21.17
C MET A 36 -11.36 -19.28 22.67
N MET A 37 -10.31 -20.03 23.00
CA MET A 37 -9.81 -20.21 24.35
C MET A 37 -9.44 -18.86 24.99
N SER A 38 -9.62 -18.69 26.29
CA SER A 38 -9.20 -17.48 26.99
C SER A 38 -7.68 -17.31 26.96
N PHE A 39 -7.21 -16.06 27.06
CA PHE A 39 -5.77 -15.79 27.05
C PHE A 39 -5.03 -16.48 28.20
N PRO A 40 -5.51 -16.43 29.48
CA PRO A 40 -4.86 -17.16 30.56
C PRO A 40 -4.77 -18.67 30.34
N GLU A 41 -5.83 -19.26 29.81
CA GLU A 41 -5.85 -20.69 29.51
C GLU A 41 -4.89 -21.02 28.33
N ALA A 42 -4.80 -20.16 27.34
CA ALA A 42 -3.89 -20.32 26.22
C ALA A 42 -2.42 -20.26 26.67
N ILE A 43 -2.06 -19.32 27.53
CA ILE A 43 -0.70 -19.22 28.09
C ILE A 43 -0.34 -20.48 28.88
N ARG A 44 -1.25 -21.01 29.69
CA ARG A 44 -0.99 -22.26 30.43
C ARG A 44 -0.79 -23.45 29.48
N ASN A 45 -1.68 -23.61 28.51
CA ASN A 45 -1.66 -24.76 27.61
C ASN A 45 -0.58 -24.71 26.53
N VAL A 46 0.00 -23.54 26.20
CA VAL A 46 1.15 -23.50 25.30
C VAL A 46 2.43 -23.98 25.96
N HIS A 47 2.56 -23.77 27.29
CA HIS A 47 3.72 -24.22 28.07
C HIS A 47 3.54 -25.60 28.70
N PHE A 48 2.35 -25.88 29.23
CA PHE A 48 2.01 -27.13 29.91
C PHE A 48 0.65 -27.64 29.41
N PRO A 49 0.63 -28.25 28.21
CA PRO A 49 -0.61 -28.67 27.58
C PRO A 49 -1.26 -29.85 28.31
N GLU A 50 -2.53 -29.73 28.62
CA GLU A 50 -3.32 -30.82 29.18
C GLU A 50 -3.64 -31.90 28.13
N SER A 51 -3.70 -31.50 26.85
CA SER A 51 -3.88 -32.39 25.70
C SER A 51 -3.34 -31.75 24.42
N VAL A 52 -3.13 -32.58 23.39
CA VAL A 52 -2.71 -32.10 22.06
C VAL A 52 -3.75 -31.13 21.44
N ASP A 53 -5.04 -31.40 21.69
CA ASP A 53 -6.11 -30.50 21.22
C ASP A 53 -6.05 -29.14 21.91
N LYS A 54 -5.87 -29.11 23.25
CA LYS A 54 -5.70 -27.86 23.99
C LYS A 54 -4.45 -27.09 23.57
N LEU A 55 -3.34 -27.78 23.28
CA LEU A 55 -2.13 -27.16 22.74
C LEU A 55 -2.41 -26.45 21.40
N ARG A 56 -3.10 -27.14 20.47
CA ARG A 56 -3.46 -26.55 19.17
C ARG A 56 -4.36 -25.32 19.33
N LYS A 57 -5.37 -25.40 20.19
CA LYS A 57 -6.25 -24.24 20.49
C LYS A 57 -5.49 -23.08 21.12
N ALA A 58 -4.57 -23.33 22.03
CA ALA A 58 -3.71 -22.33 22.64
C ALA A 58 -2.80 -21.63 21.61
N GLN A 59 -2.14 -22.43 20.74
CA GLN A 59 -1.33 -21.87 19.64
C GLN A 59 -2.16 -21.05 18.66
N LEU A 60 -3.37 -21.49 18.33
CA LEU A 60 -4.28 -20.75 17.46
C LEU A 60 -4.67 -19.41 18.11
N ARG A 61 -4.99 -19.42 19.41
CA ARG A 61 -5.33 -18.21 20.15
C ARG A 61 -4.20 -17.19 20.14
N LEU A 62 -2.97 -17.58 20.45
CA LEU A 62 -1.83 -16.68 20.50
C LEU A 62 -1.48 -16.10 19.12
N LYS A 63 -1.53 -16.94 18.07
CA LYS A 63 -1.37 -16.46 16.68
C LYS A 63 -2.46 -15.47 16.28
N PHE A 64 -3.70 -15.72 16.68
CA PHE A 64 -4.81 -14.81 16.42
C PHE A 64 -4.59 -13.46 17.10
N ASP A 65 -4.23 -13.45 18.38
CA ASP A 65 -3.99 -12.21 19.12
C ASP A 65 -2.92 -11.36 18.45
N GLU A 66 -1.79 -11.96 18.08
CA GLU A 66 -0.70 -11.26 17.41
C GLU A 66 -1.17 -10.59 16.11
N LEU A 67 -1.84 -11.36 15.24
CA LEU A 67 -2.34 -10.83 13.96
C LEU A 67 -3.49 -9.83 14.15
N PHE A 68 -4.37 -10.06 15.13
CA PHE A 68 -5.49 -9.18 15.40
C PHE A 68 -5.04 -7.80 15.85
N PHE A 69 -4.10 -7.71 16.79
CA PHE A 69 -3.61 -6.41 17.26
C PHE A 69 -2.78 -5.66 16.20
N ILE A 70 -2.00 -6.37 15.37
CA ILE A 70 -1.33 -5.77 14.22
C ILE A 70 -2.36 -5.18 13.27
N GLN A 71 -3.37 -5.96 12.89
CA GLN A 71 -4.43 -5.52 11.96
C GLN A 71 -5.24 -4.36 12.54
N LEU A 72 -5.59 -4.42 13.82
CA LEU A 72 -6.31 -3.35 14.51
C LEU A 72 -5.51 -2.03 14.49
N ASN A 73 -4.21 -2.10 14.72
CA ASN A 73 -3.34 -0.92 14.69
C ASN A 73 -3.21 -0.32 13.27
N ILE A 74 -3.09 -1.18 12.25
CA ILE A 74 -3.10 -0.76 10.84
C ILE A 74 -4.42 -0.05 10.49
N LEU A 75 -5.56 -0.66 10.84
CA LEU A 75 -6.89 -0.07 10.59
C LEU A 75 -7.09 1.25 11.32
N ARG A 76 -6.67 1.32 12.60
CA ARG A 76 -6.71 2.56 13.38
C ARG A 76 -5.89 3.66 12.72
N THR A 77 -4.66 3.37 12.33
CA THR A 77 -3.77 4.34 11.66
C THR A 77 -4.35 4.78 10.32
N SER A 78 -4.87 3.86 9.53
CA SER A 78 -5.54 4.14 8.26
C SER A 78 -6.75 5.06 8.45
N ASN A 79 -7.61 4.76 9.43
CA ASN A 79 -8.79 5.59 9.71
C ASN A 79 -8.41 6.99 10.23
N LEU A 80 -7.41 7.10 11.09
CA LEU A 80 -6.92 8.40 11.57
C LEU A 80 -6.37 9.25 10.42
N ARG A 81 -5.66 8.64 9.46
CA ARG A 81 -5.20 9.34 8.26
C ARG A 81 -6.38 9.85 7.43
N LYS A 82 -7.39 9.01 7.17
CA LYS A 82 -8.59 9.38 6.41
C LYS A 82 -9.36 10.54 7.04
N LEU A 83 -9.33 10.66 8.38
CA LEU A 83 -9.99 11.74 9.09
C LEU A 83 -9.17 13.04 9.10
N LYS A 84 -7.84 12.94 9.17
CA LYS A 84 -6.95 14.09 9.33
C LYS A 84 -6.47 14.68 8.00
N LEU A 85 -6.28 13.86 6.98
CA LEU A 85 -5.70 14.27 5.72
C LEU A 85 -6.77 14.33 4.63
N ARG A 86 -7.01 15.54 4.14
CA ARG A 86 -7.82 15.75 2.95
C ARG A 86 -7.00 15.43 1.70
N GLY A 87 -7.61 14.83 0.71
CA GLY A 87 -7.04 14.62 -0.62
C GLY A 87 -7.53 15.70 -1.59
N ILE A 88 -6.81 15.86 -2.67
CA ILE A 88 -7.29 16.63 -3.82
C ILE A 88 -8.47 15.86 -4.41
N VAL A 89 -9.52 16.58 -4.79
CA VAL A 89 -10.69 15.99 -5.46
C VAL A 89 -10.46 16.03 -6.95
N PHE A 90 -10.60 14.90 -7.61
CA PHE A 90 -10.53 14.77 -9.05
C PHE A 90 -11.94 14.50 -9.61
N PRO A 91 -12.75 15.54 -9.85
CA PRO A 91 -14.15 15.38 -10.22
C PRO A 91 -14.35 14.88 -11.65
N SER A 92 -13.42 15.23 -12.55
CA SER A 92 -13.61 15.04 -13.98
C SER A 92 -12.87 13.82 -14.53
N VAL A 93 -13.47 13.20 -15.54
CA VAL A 93 -12.78 12.33 -16.50
C VAL A 93 -12.78 13.11 -17.80
N GLY A 94 -11.64 13.69 -18.14
CA GLY A 94 -11.53 14.60 -19.26
C GLY A 94 -11.04 13.94 -20.54
N ASP A 95 -10.51 14.77 -21.42
CA ASP A 95 -10.16 14.36 -22.79
C ASP A 95 -8.92 13.46 -22.83
N TYR A 96 -7.93 13.66 -21.98
CA TYR A 96 -6.74 12.82 -21.97
C TYR A 96 -7.08 11.36 -21.65
N PHE A 97 -7.86 11.13 -20.60
CA PHE A 97 -8.29 9.78 -20.24
C PHE A 97 -9.20 9.17 -21.33
N ASN A 98 -10.19 9.93 -21.81
CA ASN A 98 -11.17 9.42 -22.76
C ASN A 98 -10.55 9.12 -24.13
N THR A 99 -9.71 10.01 -24.65
CA THR A 99 -9.01 9.82 -25.93
C THR A 99 -8.06 8.63 -25.83
N PHE A 100 -7.26 8.56 -24.77
CA PHE A 100 -6.38 7.41 -24.55
C PHE A 100 -7.17 6.09 -24.51
N TYR A 101 -8.25 6.06 -23.74
CA TYR A 101 -9.07 4.86 -23.56
C TYR A 101 -9.75 4.40 -24.86
N LYS A 102 -10.20 5.33 -25.71
CA LYS A 102 -10.95 5.03 -26.93
C LYS A 102 -10.06 4.78 -28.15
N GLU A 103 -8.95 5.51 -28.26
CA GLU A 103 -8.19 5.61 -29.51
C GLU A 103 -6.79 5.02 -29.43
N TYR A 104 -6.13 5.14 -28.27
CA TYR A 104 -4.73 4.73 -28.11
C TYR A 104 -4.51 3.47 -27.30
N LEU A 105 -5.57 2.92 -26.70
CA LEU A 105 -5.46 1.67 -25.98
C LEU A 105 -5.29 0.51 -26.96
N PRO A 106 -4.16 -0.21 -26.94
CA PRO A 106 -3.85 -1.22 -27.98
C PRO A 106 -4.67 -2.51 -27.84
N PHE A 107 -5.44 -2.67 -26.75
CA PHE A 107 -6.27 -3.83 -26.47
C PHE A 107 -7.38 -3.48 -25.48
N GLU A 108 -8.44 -4.26 -25.46
CA GLU A 108 -9.50 -4.08 -24.45
C GLU A 108 -9.01 -4.41 -23.03
N LEU A 109 -9.39 -3.57 -22.07
CA LEU A 109 -9.14 -3.86 -20.66
C LEU A 109 -9.94 -5.09 -20.22
N THR A 110 -9.30 -5.92 -19.41
CA THR A 110 -9.99 -7.02 -18.73
C THR A 110 -11.03 -6.49 -17.75
N ASN A 111 -12.00 -7.32 -17.38
CA ASN A 111 -13.02 -6.95 -16.39
C ASN A 111 -12.40 -6.56 -15.03
N ALA A 112 -11.30 -7.21 -14.63
CA ALA A 112 -10.57 -6.86 -13.43
C ALA A 112 -9.94 -5.46 -13.51
N GLN A 113 -9.27 -5.13 -14.61
CA GLN A 113 -8.70 -3.80 -14.86
C GLN A 113 -9.80 -2.72 -14.90
N LYS A 114 -10.91 -2.97 -15.62
CA LYS A 114 -12.07 -2.05 -15.66
C LYS A 114 -12.65 -1.79 -14.28
N ARG A 115 -12.72 -2.83 -13.43
CA ARG A 115 -13.18 -2.70 -12.04
C ARG A 115 -12.22 -1.85 -11.22
N VAL A 116 -10.92 -2.15 -11.26
CA VAL A 116 -9.90 -1.45 -10.49
C VAL A 116 -9.83 0.03 -10.87
N VAL A 117 -9.87 0.35 -12.17
CA VAL A 117 -9.87 1.76 -12.64
C VAL A 117 -11.11 2.50 -12.12
N ARG A 118 -12.29 1.86 -12.11
CA ARG A 118 -13.51 2.47 -11.53
C ARG A 118 -13.39 2.72 -10.02
N GLU A 119 -12.79 1.79 -9.28
CA GLU A 119 -12.54 1.95 -7.85
C GLU A 119 -11.54 3.07 -7.56
N ILE A 120 -10.43 3.15 -8.32
CA ILE A 120 -9.45 4.23 -8.22
C ILE A 120 -10.11 5.58 -8.50
N ARG A 121 -10.91 5.68 -9.58
CA ARG A 121 -11.66 6.88 -9.89
C ARG A 121 -12.59 7.32 -8.78
N ALA A 122 -13.32 6.39 -8.18
CA ALA A 122 -14.21 6.68 -7.06
C ALA A 122 -13.44 7.21 -5.84
N ASP A 123 -12.28 6.62 -5.54
CA ASP A 123 -11.43 7.10 -4.45
C ASP A 123 -10.87 8.49 -4.74
N MET A 124 -10.36 8.73 -5.95
CA MET A 124 -9.82 10.03 -6.37
C MET A 124 -10.87 11.15 -6.32
N GLY A 125 -12.14 10.82 -6.59
CA GLY A 125 -13.26 11.76 -6.46
C GLY A 125 -13.76 11.98 -5.03
N SER A 126 -13.27 11.22 -4.06
CA SER A 126 -13.83 11.20 -2.69
C SER A 126 -13.36 12.35 -1.78
N GLY A 127 -12.36 13.12 -2.16
CA GLY A 127 -11.71 14.13 -1.32
C GLY A 127 -10.86 13.57 -0.18
N ARG A 128 -10.56 12.27 -0.22
CA ARG A 128 -9.68 11.58 0.73
C ARG A 128 -8.41 11.16 0.02
N GLN A 129 -7.29 11.17 0.74
CA GLN A 129 -6.05 10.61 0.19
C GLN A 129 -6.23 9.12 -0.11
N MET A 130 -6.11 8.76 -1.38
CA MET A 130 -6.12 7.36 -1.81
C MET A 130 -4.81 6.69 -1.44
N ASN A 131 -4.91 5.51 -0.84
CA ASN A 131 -3.78 4.60 -0.62
C ASN A 131 -4.25 3.19 -0.95
N ARG A 132 -3.89 2.71 -2.15
CA ARG A 132 -4.28 1.40 -2.66
C ARG A 132 -3.07 0.56 -3.04
N LEU A 133 -3.10 -0.70 -2.67
CA LEU A 133 -2.20 -1.72 -3.18
C LEU A 133 -2.84 -2.38 -4.40
N LEU A 134 -2.23 -2.19 -5.58
CA LEU A 134 -2.60 -2.93 -6.78
C LEU A 134 -1.75 -4.19 -6.90
N GLN A 135 -2.37 -5.34 -6.69
CA GLN A 135 -1.72 -6.64 -6.77
C GLN A 135 -2.17 -7.38 -8.05
N GLY A 136 -1.21 -8.06 -8.67
CA GLY A 136 -1.44 -8.86 -9.87
C GLY A 136 -0.14 -9.47 -10.37
N ASP A 137 -0.22 -10.48 -11.21
CA ASP A 137 0.94 -11.18 -11.78
C ASP A 137 1.79 -10.29 -12.70
N VAL A 138 2.97 -10.75 -13.04
CA VAL A 138 3.82 -10.12 -14.06
C VAL A 138 3.05 -10.11 -15.40
N GLY A 139 3.03 -8.99 -16.08
CA GLY A 139 2.27 -8.85 -17.34
C GLY A 139 0.76 -8.59 -17.19
N SER A 140 0.22 -8.51 -15.97
CA SER A 140 -1.22 -8.23 -15.75
C SER A 140 -1.67 -6.80 -16.08
N GLY A 141 -0.78 -5.95 -16.61
CA GLY A 141 -1.09 -4.59 -17.03
C GLY A 141 -1.16 -3.56 -15.90
N LYS A 142 -0.47 -3.78 -14.76
CA LYS A 142 -0.42 -2.82 -13.64
C LYS A 142 0.05 -1.43 -14.07
N THR A 143 1.05 -1.36 -14.95
CA THR A 143 1.56 -0.10 -15.50
C THR A 143 0.49 0.67 -16.28
N LEU A 144 -0.37 -0.03 -17.01
CA LEU A 144 -1.48 0.59 -17.74
C LEU A 144 -2.54 1.16 -16.78
N VAL A 145 -2.86 0.44 -15.71
CA VAL A 145 -3.78 0.96 -14.67
C VAL A 145 -3.19 2.19 -13.99
N ALA A 146 -1.88 2.19 -13.72
CA ALA A 146 -1.18 3.36 -13.18
C ALA A 146 -1.24 4.54 -14.17
N LEU A 147 -0.96 4.31 -15.46
CA LEU A 147 -1.07 5.36 -16.49
C LEU A 147 -2.47 5.95 -16.56
N LEU A 148 -3.51 5.12 -16.60
CA LEU A 148 -4.91 5.59 -16.58
C LEU A 148 -5.22 6.45 -15.36
N SER A 149 -4.66 6.10 -14.20
CA SER A 149 -4.80 6.90 -12.97
C SER A 149 -4.05 8.23 -13.07
N MET A 150 -2.88 8.25 -13.70
CA MET A 150 -2.12 9.47 -13.95
C MET A 150 -2.84 10.40 -14.95
N LEU A 151 -3.46 9.85 -15.99
CA LEU A 151 -4.27 10.63 -16.95
C LEU A 151 -5.47 11.28 -16.26
N LEU A 152 -6.13 10.60 -15.31
CA LEU A 152 -7.17 11.21 -14.49
C LEU A 152 -6.65 12.42 -13.69
N ALA A 153 -5.41 12.38 -13.19
CA ALA A 153 -4.83 13.52 -12.51
C ALA A 153 -4.55 14.68 -13.48
N VAL A 154 -4.03 14.39 -14.66
CA VAL A 154 -3.76 15.40 -15.71
C VAL A 154 -5.07 16.06 -16.18
N ASP A 155 -6.14 15.29 -16.37
CA ASP A 155 -7.47 15.82 -16.69
C ASP A 155 -8.01 16.81 -15.63
N ASN A 156 -7.50 16.73 -14.42
CA ASN A 156 -7.86 17.63 -13.33
C ASN A 156 -6.75 18.66 -13.01
N HIS A 157 -5.91 18.96 -13.99
CA HIS A 157 -4.85 19.97 -13.92
C HIS A 157 -3.81 19.70 -12.82
N CYS A 158 -3.61 18.43 -12.48
CA CYS A 158 -2.60 17.98 -11.52
C CYS A 158 -1.49 17.23 -12.23
N GLN A 159 -0.27 17.44 -11.77
CA GLN A 159 0.86 16.61 -12.19
C GLN A 159 0.78 15.24 -11.53
N ALA A 160 1.30 14.22 -12.21
CA ALA A 160 1.41 12.90 -11.65
C ALA A 160 2.85 12.36 -11.76
N CYS A 161 3.28 11.59 -10.76
CA CYS A 161 4.57 10.94 -10.79
C CYS A 161 4.47 9.43 -10.59
N MET A 162 5.36 8.71 -11.27
CA MET A 162 5.55 7.26 -11.11
C MET A 162 6.96 7.01 -10.58
N MET A 163 7.06 6.54 -9.35
CA MET A 163 8.34 6.21 -8.72
C MET A 163 8.64 4.73 -8.86
N ALA A 164 9.83 4.40 -9.34
CA ALA A 164 10.35 3.04 -9.43
C ALA A 164 11.54 2.85 -8.47
N PRO A 165 11.75 1.64 -7.95
CA PRO A 165 12.82 1.38 -6.99
C PRO A 165 14.23 1.43 -7.61
N THR A 166 14.35 1.25 -8.92
CA THR A 166 15.64 1.26 -9.64
C THR A 166 15.55 2.10 -10.91
N GLU A 167 16.70 2.61 -11.38
CA GLU A 167 16.80 3.36 -12.64
C GLU A 167 16.42 2.54 -13.86
N ILE A 168 16.75 1.24 -13.84
CA ILE A 168 16.39 0.33 -14.94
C ILE A 168 14.86 0.25 -15.07
N LEU A 169 14.15 0.06 -13.96
CA LEU A 169 12.69 0.02 -13.95
C LEU A 169 12.06 1.38 -14.30
N ALA A 170 12.63 2.48 -13.81
CA ALA A 170 12.18 3.82 -14.17
C ALA A 170 12.30 4.05 -15.68
N THR A 171 13.42 3.67 -16.29
CA THR A 171 13.66 3.78 -17.73
C THR A 171 12.70 2.89 -18.54
N GLN A 172 12.45 1.66 -18.08
CA GLN A 172 11.48 0.77 -18.71
C GLN A 172 10.05 1.34 -18.65
N HIS A 173 9.64 1.85 -17.50
CA HIS A 173 8.33 2.49 -17.35
C HIS A 173 8.22 3.73 -18.22
N TYR A 174 9.27 4.56 -18.28
CA TYR A 174 9.32 5.73 -19.13
C TYR A 174 9.14 5.37 -20.60
N ALA A 175 9.91 4.40 -21.10
CA ALA A 175 9.80 3.93 -22.47
C ALA A 175 8.40 3.38 -22.79
N THR A 176 7.82 2.61 -21.87
CA THR A 176 6.46 2.06 -22.00
C THR A 176 5.42 3.17 -22.07
N VAL A 177 5.48 4.13 -21.14
CA VAL A 177 4.53 5.26 -21.10
C VAL A 177 4.67 6.16 -22.30
N MET A 178 5.89 6.47 -22.74
CA MET A 178 6.14 7.22 -23.98
C MET A 178 5.58 6.52 -25.22
N GLY A 179 5.71 5.18 -25.28
CA GLY A 179 5.11 4.38 -26.35
C GLY A 179 3.57 4.48 -26.40
N PHE A 180 2.93 4.51 -25.25
CA PHE A 180 1.48 4.69 -25.15
C PHE A 180 1.01 6.11 -25.47
N LEU A 181 1.78 7.12 -25.12
CA LEU A 181 1.40 8.54 -25.22
C LEU A 181 2.00 9.24 -26.47
N LYS A 182 2.62 8.50 -27.41
CA LYS A 182 3.37 9.07 -28.54
C LYS A 182 2.57 10.06 -29.40
N ASP A 183 1.26 9.85 -29.49
CA ASP A 183 0.35 10.66 -30.33
C ASP A 183 -0.54 11.60 -29.48
N MET A 184 -0.21 11.76 -28.19
CA MET A 184 -0.93 12.64 -27.24
C MET A 184 -0.06 13.83 -26.86
N ASP A 185 -0.67 14.99 -26.68
CA ASP A 185 0.02 16.20 -26.21
C ASP A 185 0.18 16.18 -24.68
N ILE A 186 1.02 15.25 -24.21
CA ILE A 186 1.39 15.10 -22.79
C ILE A 186 2.90 15.05 -22.68
N LYS A 187 3.47 15.97 -21.91
CA LYS A 187 4.92 16.00 -21.66
C LYS A 187 5.29 15.09 -20.53
N VAL A 188 6.16 14.14 -20.80
CA VAL A 188 6.68 13.17 -19.83
C VAL A 188 8.17 13.37 -19.64
N ALA A 189 8.65 13.37 -18.41
CA ALA A 189 10.07 13.42 -18.10
C ALA A 189 10.54 12.21 -17.31
N LEU A 190 11.80 11.81 -17.53
CA LEU A 190 12.51 10.83 -16.73
C LEU A 190 13.50 11.56 -15.82
N LEU A 191 13.37 11.35 -14.50
CA LEU A 191 14.27 11.94 -13.50
C LEU A 191 14.81 10.84 -12.57
N THR A 192 16.10 10.54 -12.69
CA THR A 192 16.81 9.54 -11.89
C THR A 192 18.06 10.15 -11.25
N GLY A 193 18.73 9.39 -10.37
CA GLY A 193 20.00 9.82 -9.78
C GLY A 193 21.11 10.06 -10.82
N SER A 194 21.08 9.31 -11.94
CA SER A 194 22.08 9.44 -13.02
C SER A 194 21.72 10.53 -14.06
N THR A 195 20.58 11.22 -13.92
CA THR A 195 20.17 12.29 -14.85
C THR A 195 21.23 13.40 -14.85
N LYS A 196 21.82 13.66 -16.03
CA LYS A 196 22.91 14.64 -16.20
C LYS A 196 22.46 16.04 -15.73
N LYS A 197 23.36 16.78 -15.11
CA LYS A 197 23.08 18.13 -14.58
C LYS A 197 22.47 19.07 -15.63
N LYS A 198 22.90 18.99 -16.88
CA LYS A 198 22.37 19.82 -17.99
C LYS A 198 20.90 19.49 -18.27
N GLU A 199 20.51 18.22 -18.23
CA GLU A 199 19.12 17.78 -18.44
C GLU A 199 18.27 18.12 -17.21
N ARG A 200 18.81 17.86 -16.01
CA ARG A 200 18.16 18.18 -14.75
C ARG A 200 17.81 19.69 -14.66
N ASN A 201 18.73 20.56 -15.08
CA ASN A 201 18.49 22.00 -15.11
C ASN A 201 17.39 22.43 -16.09
N LYS A 202 16.98 21.59 -17.05
CA LYS A 202 15.83 21.84 -17.93
C LYS A 202 14.55 21.24 -17.34
N ILE A 203 14.64 20.03 -16.79
CA ILE A 203 13.50 19.27 -16.28
C ILE A 203 12.92 19.94 -15.03
N LEU A 204 13.74 20.36 -14.07
CA LEU A 204 13.25 20.92 -12.80
C LEU A 204 12.41 22.18 -12.98
N PRO A 205 12.81 23.19 -13.75
CA PRO A 205 11.95 24.35 -14.02
C PRO A 205 10.66 24.01 -14.75
N ALA A 206 10.71 23.03 -15.69
CA ALA A 206 9.55 22.61 -16.44
C ALA A 206 8.56 21.79 -15.58
N ILE A 207 9.03 21.08 -14.54
CA ILE A 207 8.16 20.50 -13.51
C ILE A 207 7.54 21.62 -12.68
N ALA A 208 8.34 22.55 -12.17
CA ALA A 208 7.87 23.62 -11.32
C ALA A 208 6.86 24.56 -12.00
N SER A 209 6.95 24.74 -13.32
CA SER A 209 5.98 25.52 -14.10
C SER A 209 4.71 24.75 -14.50
N GLY A 210 4.64 23.44 -14.25
CA GLY A 210 3.54 22.60 -14.72
C GLY A 210 3.61 22.22 -16.21
N GLU A 211 4.68 22.61 -16.91
CA GLU A 211 4.86 22.24 -18.33
C GLU A 211 4.99 20.73 -18.54
N ILE A 212 5.64 20.02 -17.60
CA ILE A 212 5.72 18.56 -17.57
C ILE A 212 4.56 18.05 -16.72
N GLN A 213 3.65 17.30 -17.30
CA GLN A 213 2.48 16.74 -16.62
C GLN A 213 2.80 15.41 -15.93
N LEU A 214 3.66 14.58 -16.53
CA LEU A 214 4.00 13.28 -15.99
C LEU A 214 5.50 13.16 -15.74
N VAL A 215 5.87 12.71 -14.54
CA VAL A 215 7.28 12.49 -14.20
C VAL A 215 7.47 11.04 -13.77
N ILE A 216 8.44 10.37 -14.37
CA ILE A 216 8.82 9.00 -14.01
C ILE A 216 10.24 9.03 -13.48
N GLY A 217 10.52 8.35 -12.39
CA GLY A 217 11.87 8.36 -11.83
C GLY A 217 12.04 7.44 -10.64
N THR A 218 13.15 7.66 -9.93
CA THR A 218 13.50 6.95 -8.71
C THR A 218 13.23 7.85 -7.48
N HIS A 219 13.83 7.54 -6.35
CA HIS A 219 13.80 8.40 -5.16
C HIS A 219 14.27 9.85 -5.42
N ALA A 220 14.94 10.11 -6.55
CA ALA A 220 15.27 11.47 -6.97
C ALA A 220 14.03 12.40 -7.12
N LEU A 221 12.81 11.82 -7.27
CA LEU A 221 11.56 12.57 -7.34
C LEU A 221 11.15 13.22 -6.02
N ILE A 222 11.65 12.73 -4.88
CA ILE A 222 11.33 13.23 -3.54
C ILE A 222 12.44 14.10 -2.93
N GLU A 223 13.45 14.46 -3.71
CA GLU A 223 14.47 15.40 -3.29
C GLU A 223 13.87 16.82 -3.15
N GLU A 224 14.35 17.59 -2.18
CA GLU A 224 13.87 18.97 -1.92
C GLU A 224 13.99 19.91 -3.13
N THR A 225 14.88 19.59 -4.06
CA THR A 225 15.07 20.36 -5.30
C THR A 225 13.95 20.15 -6.33
N VAL A 226 13.11 19.14 -6.17
CA VAL A 226 11.99 18.82 -7.08
C VAL A 226 10.72 19.44 -6.52
N VAL A 227 10.31 20.53 -7.13
CA VAL A 227 9.09 21.25 -6.76
C VAL A 227 8.04 20.99 -7.83
N PHE A 228 6.90 20.45 -7.44
CA PHE A 228 5.74 20.29 -8.31
C PHE A 228 4.87 21.56 -8.26
N SER A 229 4.16 21.84 -9.36
CA SER A 229 3.27 22.99 -9.48
C SER A 229 1.97 22.78 -8.71
#